data_6a2d82fb2bff0398e5e38ed198625aaa
#
_entry.id   6a2d82fb2bff0398e5e38ed198625aaa
#
_cell.length_a   1.000
_cell.length_b   1.000
_cell.length_c   1.000
_cell.angle_alpha   90.00
_cell.angle_beta   90.00
_cell.angle_gamma   90.00
#
_symmetry.space_group_name_H-M   'P 1'
#
loop_
_entity.id
_entity.type
_entity.pdbx_description
1 polymer ?
#
loop_
_entity_poly.entity_id
_entity_poly.type
_entity_poly.pdbx_seq_one_letter_code
_entity_poly.pdbx_strand_id
1 'polypeptide(L)'
;LSGGLMFMLNDFNGVAIDQDYAQKRALNEPLTEITQVKGTSETHPFLSKNDEWASFETGNRSIDNPKGSYVRNAYLRGLTLAEQGITNPYKFGLIGSSDAHIGGGSDNEEVYFSKIGVLDGTAELRGSIPFNRFYGTILKLIRPNAINEVDGKNYLAFSSRLIHWSASGLAGVWAEENTRESIYDAFRR
;
A
#
# COMPACT_ATOMS: atom_id res chain seq x y z
N LEU A 1 5.30 -1.04 -1.52
CA LEU A 1 6.31 -2.11 -1.58
C LEU A 1 7.44 -1.73 -2.55
N SER A 2 8.55 -1.29 -2.01
CA SER A 2 9.67 -0.66 -2.77
C SER A 2 10.69 -1.65 -3.34
N GLY A 3 10.41 -2.95 -3.27
CA GLY A 3 11.38 -3.97 -3.71
C GLY A 3 12.66 -4.03 -2.85
N GLY A 4 12.61 -3.61 -1.61
CA GLY A 4 13.72 -3.66 -0.68
C GLY A 4 14.60 -2.40 -0.65
N LEU A 5 14.23 -1.35 -1.39
CA LEU A 5 15.11 -0.18 -1.57
C LEU A 5 14.72 1.03 -0.69
N MET A 6 13.48 1.10 -0.19
CA MET A 6 12.98 2.30 0.47
C MET A 6 13.66 2.61 1.80
N PHE A 7 13.84 1.59 2.63
CA PHE A 7 14.30 1.75 4.01
C PHE A 7 15.66 1.08 4.24
N MET A 8 16.61 1.35 3.36
CA MET A 8 17.96 0.80 3.46
C MET A 8 18.83 1.57 4.46
N LEU A 9 19.94 0.97 4.88
CA LEU A 9 20.99 1.62 5.65
C LEU A 9 22.08 2.24 4.77
N ASN A 10 21.91 2.10 3.46
CA ASN A 10 22.82 2.64 2.46
C ASN A 10 22.04 3.51 1.47
N ASP A 11 22.72 4.44 0.83
CA ASP A 11 22.20 5.21 -0.28
C ASP A 11 22.10 4.37 -1.58
N PHE A 12 21.68 5.00 -2.69
CA PHE A 12 21.59 4.34 -3.99
C PHE A 12 22.95 3.91 -4.58
N ASN A 13 24.04 4.47 -4.12
CA ASN A 13 25.40 4.10 -4.53
C ASN A 13 25.99 3.00 -3.64
N GLY A 14 25.25 2.52 -2.65
CA GLY A 14 25.70 1.52 -1.69
C GLY A 14 26.56 2.09 -0.56
N VAL A 15 26.66 3.42 -0.44
CA VAL A 15 27.38 4.10 0.64
C VAL A 15 26.49 4.14 1.88
N ALA A 16 27.06 3.88 3.04
CA ALA A 16 26.32 3.94 4.29
C ALA A 16 25.71 5.34 4.52
N ILE A 17 24.47 5.37 5.02
CA ILE A 17 23.77 6.63 5.35
C ILE A 17 24.59 7.40 6.37
N ASP A 18 24.99 8.62 6.01
CA ASP A 18 25.64 9.58 6.89
C ASP A 18 24.63 10.54 7.54
N GLN A 19 25.13 11.40 8.41
CA GLN A 19 24.33 12.38 9.14
C GLN A 19 23.59 13.35 8.22
N ASP A 20 24.24 13.84 7.17
CA ASP A 20 23.67 14.82 6.24
C ASP A 20 22.54 14.22 5.41
N TYR A 21 22.75 13.02 4.89
CA TYR A 21 21.73 12.27 4.16
C TYR A 21 20.51 11.93 5.06
N ALA A 22 20.79 11.47 6.28
CA ALA A 22 19.73 11.11 7.24
C ALA A 22 18.89 12.33 7.64
N GLN A 23 19.50 13.49 7.86
CA GLN A 23 18.76 14.74 8.14
C GLN A 23 17.89 15.18 6.97
N LYS A 24 18.41 15.12 5.74
CA LYS A 24 17.62 15.45 4.54
C LYS A 24 16.42 14.53 4.38
N ARG A 25 16.58 13.24 4.63
CA ARG A 25 15.46 12.29 4.59
C ARG A 25 14.43 12.60 5.67
N ALA A 26 14.85 12.77 6.92
CA ALA A 26 13.95 13.09 8.03
C ALA A 26 13.11 14.35 7.77
N LEU A 27 13.71 15.36 7.11
CA LEU A 27 13.02 16.60 6.76
C LEU A 27 12.01 16.42 5.60
N ASN A 28 12.34 15.62 4.61
CA ASN A 28 11.58 15.52 3.36
C ASN A 28 10.63 14.32 3.31
N GLU A 29 10.79 13.35 4.21
CA GLU A 29 10.01 12.12 4.25
C GLU A 29 9.28 11.97 5.61
N PRO A 30 8.39 12.92 5.99
CA PRO A 30 7.72 12.90 7.30
C PRO A 30 6.63 11.84 7.41
N LEU A 31 6.18 11.26 6.29
CA LEU A 31 5.08 10.32 6.22
C LEU A 31 5.43 9.14 5.32
N THR A 32 4.90 7.97 5.65
CA THR A 32 4.95 6.79 4.78
C THR A 32 3.63 6.07 4.72
N GLU A 33 3.35 5.45 3.59
CA GLU A 33 2.17 4.63 3.38
C GLU A 33 2.38 3.22 3.97
N ILE A 34 1.55 2.84 4.95
CA ILE A 34 1.65 1.54 5.60
C ILE A 34 0.79 0.47 4.93
N THR A 35 -0.31 0.86 4.32
CA THR A 35 -1.22 -0.05 3.60
C THR A 35 -1.90 0.65 2.44
N GLN A 36 -2.22 -0.11 1.42
CA GLN A 36 -2.98 0.31 0.26
C GLN A 36 -3.57 -0.93 -0.44
N VAL A 37 -4.31 -0.76 -1.53
CA VAL A 37 -4.93 -1.85 -2.28
C VAL A 37 -3.96 -2.97 -2.72
N LYS A 38 -2.68 -2.71 -2.83
CA LYS A 38 -1.65 -3.72 -3.18
C LYS A 38 -1.20 -4.57 -1.99
N GLY A 39 -1.72 -4.29 -0.81
CA GLY A 39 -1.40 -4.98 0.43
C GLY A 39 -0.64 -4.12 1.43
N THR A 40 -0.41 -4.69 2.61
CA THR A 40 0.28 -4.04 3.72
C THR A 40 1.79 -3.87 3.46
N SER A 41 2.34 -2.78 3.98
CA SER A 41 3.78 -2.55 4.11
C SER A 41 4.20 -2.53 5.58
N GLU A 42 3.36 -3.03 6.49
CA GLU A 42 3.67 -3.05 7.93
C GLU A 42 4.83 -3.97 8.24
N THR A 43 4.66 -5.27 7.97
CA THR A 43 5.69 -6.30 8.14
C THR A 43 5.48 -7.47 7.17
N HIS A 44 6.35 -8.46 7.25
CA HIS A 44 6.29 -9.68 6.45
C HIS A 44 6.67 -10.88 7.32
N PRO A 45 6.12 -12.10 7.13
CA PRO A 45 6.46 -13.29 7.91
C PRO A 45 7.96 -13.61 7.97
N PHE A 46 8.69 -13.25 6.92
CA PHE A 46 10.13 -13.42 6.88
C PHE A 46 10.88 -12.51 7.86
N LEU A 47 10.32 -11.35 8.19
CA LEU A 47 10.89 -10.37 9.12
C LEU A 47 10.35 -10.50 10.54
N SER A 48 9.14 -11.00 10.70
CA SER A 48 8.41 -11.14 11.97
C SER A 48 7.91 -12.57 12.13
N LYS A 49 8.83 -13.51 12.37
CA LYS A 49 8.56 -14.96 12.36
C LYS A 49 7.61 -15.43 13.48
N ASN A 50 7.54 -14.68 14.58
CA ASN A 50 6.73 -15.02 15.74
C ASN A 50 5.43 -14.21 15.83
N ASP A 51 5.10 -13.48 14.77
CA ASP A 51 3.87 -12.68 14.68
C ASP A 51 2.86 -13.43 13.82
N GLU A 52 1.78 -13.90 14.43
CA GLU A 52 0.71 -14.63 13.75
C GLU A 52 -0.01 -13.80 12.67
N TRP A 53 0.03 -12.49 12.79
CA TRP A 53 -0.59 -11.55 11.86
C TRP A 53 0.35 -11.04 10.76
N ALA A 54 1.61 -11.45 10.77
CA ALA A 54 2.61 -10.95 9.80
C ALA A 54 2.26 -11.25 8.34
N SER A 55 1.39 -12.23 8.07
CA SER A 55 0.92 -12.57 6.73
C SER A 55 -0.38 -11.86 6.34
N PHE A 56 -0.98 -11.08 7.25
CA PHE A 56 -2.25 -10.42 6.99
C PHE A 56 -2.09 -9.37 5.89
N GLU A 57 -2.89 -9.47 4.84
CA GLU A 57 -2.93 -8.56 3.69
C GLU A 57 -1.58 -8.23 3.05
N THR A 58 -0.62 -9.14 3.07
CA THR A 58 0.71 -8.93 2.46
C THR A 58 0.68 -8.78 0.94
N GLY A 59 -0.45 -9.06 0.29
CA GLY A 59 -0.56 -9.11 -1.16
C GLY A 59 0.19 -10.30 -1.78
N ASN A 60 -0.10 -10.58 -3.06
CA ASN A 60 0.47 -11.74 -3.77
C ASN A 60 1.80 -11.43 -4.47
N ARG A 61 2.61 -10.51 -3.98
CA ARG A 61 3.92 -10.23 -4.57
C ARG A 61 4.99 -11.03 -3.86
N SER A 62 5.68 -11.86 -4.63
CA SER A 62 6.98 -12.39 -4.22
C SER A 62 7.95 -11.23 -4.05
N ILE A 63 8.53 -11.09 -2.87
CA ILE A 63 9.56 -10.10 -2.58
C ILE A 63 10.83 -10.88 -2.29
N ASP A 64 11.78 -10.83 -3.20
CA ASP A 64 13.04 -11.54 -3.08
C ASP A 64 13.85 -11.06 -1.86
N ASN A 65 13.74 -9.76 -1.54
CA ASN A 65 14.35 -9.19 -0.35
C ASN A 65 13.34 -8.31 0.40
N PRO A 66 12.68 -8.83 1.45
CA PRO A 66 11.75 -8.05 2.26
C PRO A 66 12.42 -6.98 3.13
N LYS A 67 13.73 -7.11 3.40
CA LYS A 67 14.48 -6.13 4.17
C LYS A 67 14.50 -4.79 3.44
N GLY A 68 14.12 -3.72 4.14
CA GLY A 68 14.04 -2.39 3.54
C GLY A 68 12.75 -2.05 2.80
N SER A 69 11.75 -2.94 2.84
CA SER A 69 10.42 -2.69 2.24
C SER A 69 9.32 -2.44 3.27
N TYR A 70 9.54 -2.75 4.53
CA TYR A 70 8.50 -2.77 5.55
C TYR A 70 8.77 -1.81 6.70
N VAL A 71 7.70 -1.19 7.19
CA VAL A 71 7.73 -0.09 8.16
C VAL A 71 8.32 -0.52 9.51
N ARG A 72 7.92 -1.68 10.06
CA ARG A 72 8.51 -2.16 11.33
C ARG A 72 10.02 -2.33 11.23
N ASN A 73 10.52 -2.84 10.10
CA ASN A 73 11.95 -2.97 9.86
C ASN A 73 12.63 -1.59 9.69
N ALA A 74 11.93 -0.63 9.07
CA ALA A 74 12.41 0.75 8.96
C ALA A 74 12.62 1.38 10.34
N TYR A 75 11.65 1.25 11.24
CA TYR A 75 11.78 1.75 12.61
C TYR A 75 12.98 1.15 13.35
N LEU A 76 13.18 -0.17 13.26
CA LEU A 76 14.35 -0.83 13.86
C LEU A 76 15.67 -0.30 13.29
N ARG A 77 15.73 -0.10 11.98
CA ARG A 77 16.91 0.49 11.32
C ARG A 77 17.15 1.94 11.72
N GLY A 78 16.08 2.72 11.85
CA GLY A 78 16.16 4.08 12.34
C GLY A 78 16.71 4.16 13.78
N LEU A 79 16.28 3.25 14.65
CA LEU A 79 16.85 3.13 16.00
C LEU A 79 18.32 2.74 15.98
N THR A 80 18.72 1.83 15.09
CA THR A 80 20.12 1.45 14.91
C THR A 80 20.99 2.64 14.48
N LEU A 81 20.51 3.47 13.55
CA LEU A 81 21.21 4.69 13.14
C LEU A 81 21.33 5.70 14.30
N ALA A 82 20.25 5.86 15.06
CA ALA A 82 20.24 6.74 16.23
C ALA A 82 21.25 6.30 17.31
N GLU A 83 21.37 4.98 17.55
CA GLU A 83 22.36 4.41 18.46
C GLU A 83 23.80 4.69 18.00
N GLN A 84 24.02 4.79 16.70
CA GLN A 84 25.31 5.17 16.10
C GLN A 84 25.54 6.69 16.07
N GLY A 85 24.66 7.49 16.64
CA GLY A 85 24.75 8.95 16.68
C GLY A 85 24.31 9.64 15.37
N ILE A 86 23.67 8.90 14.45
CA ILE A 86 23.14 9.42 13.20
C ILE A 86 21.64 9.74 13.39
N THR A 87 21.15 10.82 12.82
CA THR A 87 19.73 11.17 12.84
C THR A 87 18.89 9.99 12.34
N ASN A 88 17.82 9.63 13.05
CA ASN A 88 16.88 8.61 12.61
C ASN A 88 16.04 9.14 11.45
N PRO A 89 16.26 8.70 10.19
CA PRO A 89 15.50 9.16 9.03
C PRO A 89 14.14 8.45 8.88
N TYR A 90 13.88 7.45 9.70
CA TYR A 90 12.68 6.61 9.64
C TYR A 90 11.70 6.90 10.78
N LYS A 91 11.75 8.10 11.35
CA LYS A 91 10.84 8.57 12.37
C LYS A 91 9.65 9.30 11.73
N PHE A 92 8.93 8.62 10.86
CA PHE A 92 7.82 9.15 10.08
C PHE A 92 6.46 8.72 10.66
N GLY A 93 5.40 9.47 10.33
CA GLY A 93 4.02 9.08 10.56
C GLY A 93 3.51 8.08 9.51
N LEU A 94 2.36 7.49 9.77
CA LEU A 94 1.79 6.43 8.93
C LEU A 94 0.48 6.88 8.28
N ILE A 95 0.32 6.52 7.02
CA ILE A 95 -0.91 6.74 6.25
C ILE A 95 -1.38 5.40 5.69
N GLY A 96 -2.66 5.07 5.89
CA GLY A 96 -3.35 4.05 5.11
C GLY A 96 -4.09 4.70 3.95
N SER A 97 -3.95 4.18 2.74
CA SER A 97 -4.59 4.79 1.58
C SER A 97 -4.99 3.78 0.49
N SER A 98 -5.77 4.24 -0.48
CA SER A 98 -6.33 3.38 -1.54
C SER A 98 -5.39 3.17 -2.72
N ASP A 99 -4.34 3.97 -2.87
CA ASP A 99 -3.51 4.02 -4.10
C ASP A 99 -4.36 4.31 -5.36
N ALA A 100 -5.43 5.11 -5.21
CA ALA A 100 -6.29 5.48 -6.32
C ALA A 100 -5.53 6.37 -7.32
N HIS A 101 -5.68 6.07 -8.61
CA HIS A 101 -5.01 6.77 -9.71
C HIS A 101 -5.94 7.75 -10.41
N ILE A 102 -7.00 8.16 -9.74
CA ILE A 102 -7.99 9.13 -10.20
C ILE A 102 -8.18 10.22 -9.17
N GLY A 103 -8.66 11.38 -9.61
CA GLY A 103 -8.90 12.53 -8.73
C GLY A 103 -10.18 12.44 -7.90
N GLY A 104 -11.03 11.45 -8.14
CA GLY A 104 -12.28 11.19 -7.41
C GLY A 104 -12.11 10.04 -6.42
N GLY A 105 -11.58 10.31 -5.24
CA GLY A 105 -11.55 9.32 -4.15
C GLY A 105 -12.91 9.19 -3.47
N SER A 106 -13.20 8.02 -2.91
CA SER A 106 -14.35 7.80 -2.03
C SER A 106 -13.89 7.03 -0.79
N ASP A 107 -14.35 7.45 0.35
CA ASP A 107 -14.18 6.77 1.65
C ASP A 107 -15.33 5.81 1.96
N ASN A 108 -16.37 5.81 1.14
CA ASN A 108 -17.53 4.96 1.33
C ASN A 108 -17.32 3.61 0.63
N GLU A 109 -17.15 2.54 1.42
CA GLU A 109 -16.95 1.18 0.96
C GLU A 109 -18.07 0.67 0.03
N GLU A 110 -19.32 1.05 0.30
CA GLU A 110 -20.48 0.60 -0.49
C GLU A 110 -20.47 1.15 -1.92
N VAL A 111 -19.94 2.35 -2.09
CA VAL A 111 -19.90 3.05 -3.38
C VAL A 111 -18.50 3.27 -3.91
N TYR A 112 -17.49 2.74 -3.23
CA TYR A 112 -16.12 2.81 -3.72
C TYR A 112 -16.01 2.07 -5.06
N PHE A 113 -15.52 2.74 -6.09
CA PHE A 113 -15.58 2.17 -7.42
C PHE A 113 -14.29 2.19 -8.21
N SER A 114 -13.23 2.87 -7.82
CA SER A 114 -12.16 2.98 -8.79
C SER A 114 -10.78 3.27 -8.22
N LYS A 115 -9.84 2.39 -8.59
CA LYS A 115 -8.41 2.68 -8.53
C LYS A 115 -7.90 3.27 -9.85
N ILE A 116 -8.29 2.70 -10.98
CA ILE A 116 -7.75 2.99 -12.33
C ILE A 116 -8.79 3.68 -13.23
N GLY A 117 -10.00 3.87 -12.78
CA GLY A 117 -11.07 4.54 -13.51
C GLY A 117 -11.72 3.66 -14.57
N VAL A 118 -11.35 3.82 -15.83
CA VAL A 118 -11.98 3.10 -16.95
C VAL A 118 -11.83 1.57 -16.86
N LEU A 119 -10.75 1.08 -16.24
CA LEU A 119 -10.50 -0.37 -16.15
C LEU A 119 -11.24 -1.07 -15.02
N ASP A 120 -11.68 -0.35 -14.02
CA ASP A 120 -12.31 -0.90 -12.81
C ASP A 120 -13.54 -0.10 -12.34
N GLY A 121 -14.07 0.76 -13.22
CA GLY A 121 -15.15 1.68 -12.91
C GLY A 121 -16.53 1.03 -12.71
N THR A 122 -16.70 -0.26 -13.00
CA THR A 122 -17.98 -0.96 -12.80
C THR A 122 -17.81 -2.19 -11.92
N ALA A 123 -18.89 -2.65 -11.30
CA ALA A 123 -18.88 -3.83 -10.45
C ALA A 123 -18.48 -5.11 -11.20
N GLU A 124 -18.84 -5.22 -12.48
CA GLU A 124 -18.43 -6.32 -13.35
C GLU A 124 -16.91 -6.30 -13.60
N LEU A 125 -16.35 -5.14 -13.90
CA LEU A 125 -14.91 -4.98 -14.13
C LEU A 125 -14.09 -5.20 -12.86
N ARG A 126 -14.66 -4.97 -11.69
CA ARG A 126 -14.04 -5.32 -10.40
C ARG A 126 -14.23 -6.79 -10.02
N GLY A 127 -15.04 -7.53 -10.74
CA GLY A 127 -15.36 -8.92 -10.41
C GLY A 127 -16.32 -9.08 -9.22
N SER A 128 -16.95 -7.99 -8.76
CA SER A 128 -17.92 -8.01 -7.63
C SER A 128 -19.26 -8.61 -8.02
N ILE A 129 -19.66 -8.44 -9.28
CA ILE A 129 -20.85 -9.06 -9.87
C ILE A 129 -20.49 -9.77 -11.18
N PRO A 130 -21.28 -10.79 -11.60
CA PRO A 130 -21.01 -11.49 -12.84
C PRO A 130 -21.33 -10.63 -14.05
N PHE A 131 -20.60 -10.85 -15.13
CA PHE A 131 -21.03 -10.37 -16.45
C PHE A 131 -22.37 -10.97 -16.85
N ASN A 132 -23.12 -10.28 -17.69
CA ASN A 132 -24.28 -10.90 -18.32
C ASN A 132 -23.85 -12.17 -19.09
N ARG A 133 -24.75 -13.13 -19.20
CA ARG A 133 -24.45 -14.47 -19.72
C ARG A 133 -23.79 -14.45 -21.10
N PHE A 134 -24.26 -13.59 -22.00
CA PHE A 134 -23.75 -13.51 -23.37
C PHE A 134 -22.32 -12.97 -23.39
N TYR A 135 -22.10 -11.82 -22.77
CA TYR A 135 -20.79 -11.16 -22.72
C TYR A 135 -19.75 -11.99 -21.95
N GLY A 136 -20.15 -12.56 -20.82
CA GLY A 136 -19.29 -13.42 -20.01
C GLY A 136 -18.85 -14.69 -20.76
N THR A 137 -19.73 -15.29 -21.57
CA THR A 137 -19.38 -16.44 -22.40
C THR A 137 -18.39 -16.08 -23.50
N ILE A 138 -18.56 -14.93 -24.15
CA ILE A 138 -17.63 -14.44 -25.17
C ILE A 138 -16.25 -14.17 -24.54
N LEU A 139 -16.21 -13.47 -23.41
CA LEU A 139 -14.95 -13.20 -22.70
C LEU A 139 -14.25 -14.50 -22.29
N LYS A 140 -14.99 -15.49 -21.81
CA LYS A 140 -14.43 -16.79 -21.43
C LYS A 140 -13.80 -17.51 -22.63
N LEU A 141 -14.37 -17.39 -23.82
CA LEU A 141 -13.83 -17.97 -25.05
C LEU A 141 -12.53 -17.25 -25.50
N ILE A 142 -12.51 -15.91 -25.41
CA ILE A 142 -11.38 -15.09 -25.87
C ILE A 142 -10.24 -15.05 -24.84
N ARG A 143 -10.58 -15.00 -23.56
CA ARG A 143 -9.62 -14.88 -22.45
C ARG A 143 -10.01 -15.81 -21.28
N PRO A 144 -9.86 -17.13 -21.43
CA PRO A 144 -10.30 -18.10 -20.41
C PRO A 144 -9.66 -17.84 -19.02
N ASN A 145 -8.39 -17.42 -19.00
CA ASN A 145 -7.67 -17.14 -17.76
C ASN A 145 -8.10 -15.84 -17.05
N ALA A 146 -8.94 -15.02 -17.69
CA ALA A 146 -9.45 -13.78 -17.12
C ALA A 146 -10.85 -13.96 -16.54
N ILE A 147 -11.43 -15.14 -16.59
CA ILE A 147 -12.81 -15.42 -16.15
C ILE A 147 -12.81 -16.57 -15.15
N ASN A 148 -13.41 -16.31 -14.00
CA ASN A 148 -13.78 -17.34 -13.02
C ASN A 148 -15.27 -17.65 -13.17
N GLU A 149 -15.61 -18.93 -13.28
CA GLU A 149 -17.00 -19.37 -13.22
C GLU A 149 -17.33 -19.83 -11.79
N VAL A 150 -18.35 -19.20 -11.21
CA VAL A 150 -18.90 -19.55 -9.91
C VAL A 150 -20.41 -19.70 -10.05
N ASP A 151 -20.96 -20.84 -9.69
CA ASP A 151 -22.38 -21.15 -9.80
C ASP A 151 -22.98 -20.86 -11.19
N GLY A 152 -22.26 -21.21 -12.25
CA GLY A 152 -22.68 -21.00 -13.64
C GLY A 152 -22.66 -19.54 -14.11
N LYS A 153 -22.06 -18.64 -13.32
CA LYS A 153 -21.90 -17.22 -13.63
C LYS A 153 -20.44 -16.87 -13.86
N ASN A 154 -20.17 -16.02 -14.84
CA ASN A 154 -18.83 -15.61 -15.24
C ASN A 154 -18.44 -14.29 -14.58
N TYR A 155 -17.40 -14.33 -13.75
CA TYR A 155 -16.83 -13.17 -13.07
C TYR A 155 -15.44 -12.84 -13.63
N LEU A 156 -15.05 -11.60 -13.58
CA LEU A 156 -13.68 -11.23 -13.95
C LEU A 156 -12.68 -11.80 -12.93
N ALA A 157 -11.73 -12.59 -13.41
CA ALA A 157 -10.70 -13.23 -12.57
C ALA A 157 -9.59 -12.27 -12.09
N PHE A 158 -9.62 -11.01 -12.53
CA PHE A 158 -8.70 -9.96 -12.08
C PHE A 158 -8.76 -9.72 -10.58
N SER A 159 -9.87 -10.08 -9.96
CA SER A 159 -10.12 -9.93 -8.54
C SER A 159 -9.15 -10.67 -7.62
N SER A 160 -8.53 -11.77 -8.07
CA SER A 160 -7.59 -12.53 -7.24
C SER A 160 -6.30 -11.76 -6.90
N ARG A 161 -5.97 -10.72 -7.66
CA ARG A 161 -4.84 -9.83 -7.37
C ARG A 161 -5.24 -8.55 -6.66
N LEU A 162 -6.53 -8.28 -6.57
CA LEU A 162 -7.10 -7.00 -6.21
C LEU A 162 -8.28 -7.19 -5.23
N ILE A 163 -8.21 -8.24 -4.42
CA ILE A 163 -9.20 -8.56 -3.38
C ILE A 163 -9.39 -7.44 -2.34
N HIS A 164 -8.45 -6.50 -2.31
CA HIS A 164 -8.43 -5.36 -1.40
C HIS A 164 -8.80 -4.04 -2.10
N TRP A 165 -9.52 -4.10 -3.22
CA TRP A 165 -10.02 -2.90 -3.91
C TRP A 165 -11.19 -2.27 -3.18
N SER A 166 -10.91 -1.70 -2.05
CA SER A 166 -11.81 -0.92 -1.23
C SER A 166 -11.15 0.38 -0.79
N ALA A 167 -11.86 1.24 -0.12
CA ALA A 167 -11.28 2.39 0.56
C ALA A 167 -10.38 1.88 1.68
N SER A 168 -9.07 1.90 1.50
CA SER A 168 -8.11 1.20 2.34
C SER A 168 -7.57 2.02 3.50
N GLY A 169 -8.39 2.84 4.10
CA GLY A 169 -8.05 3.49 5.34
C GLY A 169 -8.01 5.00 5.28
N LEU A 170 -7.86 5.57 6.45
CA LEU A 170 -7.81 7.01 6.70
C LEU A 170 -6.49 7.36 7.37
N ALA A 171 -5.99 8.57 7.06
CA ALA A 171 -4.95 9.18 7.85
C ALA A 171 -5.61 10.05 8.93
N GLY A 172 -5.24 9.84 10.18
CA GLY A 172 -5.65 10.67 11.31
C GLY A 172 -4.50 11.56 11.77
N VAL A 173 -4.78 12.80 12.12
CA VAL A 173 -3.81 13.72 12.66
C VAL A 173 -4.42 14.52 13.80
N TRP A 174 -3.61 14.81 14.82
CA TRP A 174 -4.00 15.70 15.91
C TRP A 174 -3.74 17.15 15.50
N ALA A 175 -4.82 17.91 15.26
CA ALA A 175 -4.77 19.32 14.91
C ALA A 175 -5.44 20.16 15.98
N GLU A 176 -5.03 21.42 16.15
CA GLU A 176 -5.62 22.34 17.14
C GLU A 176 -7.03 22.77 16.74
N GLU A 177 -7.28 22.85 15.40
CA GLU A 177 -8.56 23.23 14.84
C GLU A 177 -8.87 22.38 13.61
N ASN A 178 -10.13 22.21 13.28
CA ASN A 178 -10.57 21.55 12.04
C ASN A 178 -10.54 22.55 10.88
N THR A 179 -9.36 23.08 10.57
CA THR A 179 -9.09 23.95 9.43
C THR A 179 -8.03 23.33 8.54
N ARG A 180 -7.99 23.71 7.25
CA ARG A 180 -6.99 23.21 6.31
C ARG A 180 -5.58 23.50 6.80
N GLU A 181 -5.34 24.71 7.25
CA GLU A 181 -4.06 25.20 7.73
C GLU A 181 -3.58 24.39 8.94
N SER A 182 -4.45 24.23 9.95
CA SER A 182 -4.11 23.49 11.16
C SER A 182 -3.86 22.01 10.90
N ILE A 183 -4.64 21.39 10.02
CA ILE A 183 -4.44 19.99 9.59
C ILE A 183 -3.11 19.86 8.83
N TYR A 184 -2.81 20.78 7.90
CA TYR A 184 -1.56 20.78 7.14
C TYR A 184 -0.35 20.92 8.05
N ASP A 185 -0.40 21.85 9.02
CA ASP A 185 0.68 22.05 9.99
C ASP A 185 0.88 20.83 10.89
N ALA A 186 -0.21 20.16 11.28
CA ALA A 186 -0.16 18.94 12.07
C ALA A 186 0.53 17.78 11.30
N PHE A 187 0.34 17.65 9.99
CA PHE A 187 1.04 16.67 9.17
C PHE A 187 2.53 16.94 9.01
N ARG A 188 2.98 18.17 9.25
CA ARG A 188 4.38 18.58 9.13
C ARG A 188 5.17 18.53 10.43
N ARG A 189 4.52 18.29 11.55
CA ARG A 189 5.16 18.14 12.87
C ARG A 189 5.72 16.74 13.05
#